data_efd2af0b1bc479e59d9bda7c06418f79
#
_entry.id   efd2af0b1bc479e59d9bda7c06418f79
#
_cell.length_a   1.000
_cell.length_b   1.000
_cell.length_c   1.000
_cell.angle_alpha   90.00
_cell.angle_beta   90.00
_cell.angle_gamma   90.00
#
_symmetry.space_group_name_H-M   'P 1'
#
loop_
_entity.id
_entity.type
_entity.pdbx_description
1 polymer ?
#
loop_
_entity_poly.entity_id
_entity_poly.type
_entity_poly.pdbx_seq_one_letter_code
_entity_poly.pdbx_strand_id
1 'polypeptide(L)'
;LKNAKAEFLQNGFEKASMRSIAALTGITAGALYKHFPSKEAIFEALVQPLITQTLNIGADFSETAIELIKAKNGAATKEAVRISIQNLYTLAYSRFDEFKLLFNRSTGTKYENIRHDFVMADVVACKKFIGDVKKHGINIRPLTDDQLHLIYSTALTPFFEIITHEYPQKKAEKFIDLLTDIMYFCWMKIMQPEK
;
A
#
# COMPACT_ATOMS: atom_id res chain seq x y z
N LEU A 1 16.65 -3.29 15.26
CA LEU A 1 15.32 -2.90 14.75
C LEU A 1 14.16 -3.54 15.51
N LYS A 2 14.23 -4.83 15.94
CA LYS A 2 13.14 -5.54 16.62
C LYS A 2 12.59 -4.80 17.84
N ASN A 3 13.49 -4.35 18.75
CA ASN A 3 13.09 -3.65 19.98
C ASN A 3 12.55 -2.23 19.70
N ALA A 4 13.10 -1.55 18.66
CA ALA A 4 12.57 -0.27 18.21
C ALA A 4 11.14 -0.43 17.65
N LYS A 5 10.88 -1.51 16.88
CA LYS A 5 9.53 -1.82 16.40
C LYS A 5 8.55 -2.01 17.56
N ALA A 6 8.92 -2.76 18.59
CA ALA A 6 8.10 -2.95 19.77
C ALA A 6 7.79 -1.63 20.50
N GLU A 7 8.79 -0.76 20.68
CA GLU A 7 8.62 0.57 21.26
C GLU A 7 7.63 1.43 20.48
N PHE A 8 7.79 1.49 19.14
CA PHE A 8 6.88 2.28 18.29
C PHE A 8 5.45 1.71 18.27
N LEU A 9 5.29 0.39 18.27
CA LEU A 9 3.97 -0.23 18.32
C LEU A 9 3.24 0.09 19.63
N GLN A 10 3.96 0.07 20.75
CA GLN A 10 3.39 0.32 22.06
C GLN A 10 3.06 1.80 22.29
N ASN A 11 4.02 2.69 22.01
CA ASN A 11 3.95 4.09 22.42
C ASN A 11 3.61 5.06 21.28
N GLY A 12 3.65 4.59 20.02
CA GLY A 12 3.60 5.45 18.84
C GLY A 12 4.93 6.18 18.61
N PHE A 13 5.07 6.76 17.42
CA PHE A 13 6.31 7.47 17.06
C PHE A 13 6.57 8.67 17.96
N GLU A 14 5.56 9.52 18.23
CA GLU A 14 5.75 10.76 18.99
C GLU A 14 6.30 10.53 20.41
N LYS A 15 5.74 9.53 21.12
CA LYS A 15 6.10 9.25 22.52
C LYS A 15 7.33 8.38 22.66
N ALA A 16 7.74 7.65 21.62
CA ALA A 16 8.97 6.86 21.63
C ALA A 16 10.21 7.76 21.65
N SER A 17 11.29 7.27 22.24
CA SER A 17 12.55 8.01 22.34
C SER A 17 13.77 7.13 22.03
N MET A 18 14.87 7.75 21.57
CA MET A 18 16.13 7.05 21.39
C MET A 18 16.65 6.41 22.69
N ARG A 19 16.34 7.01 23.83
CA ARG A 19 16.72 6.47 25.16
C ARG A 19 15.91 5.22 25.50
N SER A 20 14.59 5.23 25.30
CA SER A 20 13.75 4.06 25.56
C SER A 20 14.12 2.89 24.65
N ILE A 21 14.35 3.16 23.35
CA ILE A 21 14.79 2.14 22.38
C ILE A 21 16.16 1.54 22.78
N ALA A 22 17.12 2.39 23.17
CA ALA A 22 18.44 1.93 23.62
C ALA A 22 18.35 1.07 24.89
N ALA A 23 17.55 1.48 25.87
CA ALA A 23 17.31 0.72 27.10
C ALA A 23 16.72 -0.67 26.81
N LEU A 24 15.72 -0.77 25.92
CA LEU A 24 15.14 -2.04 25.49
C LEU A 24 16.12 -2.94 24.72
N THR A 25 17.15 -2.34 24.14
CA THR A 25 18.18 -3.08 23.36
C THR A 25 19.38 -3.49 24.21
N GLY A 26 19.49 -2.96 25.43
CA GLY A 26 20.63 -3.21 26.33
C GLY A 26 21.90 -2.48 25.90
N ILE A 27 21.80 -1.38 25.13
CA ILE A 27 22.91 -0.54 24.70
C ILE A 27 22.74 0.89 25.18
N THR A 28 23.79 1.68 25.12
CA THR A 28 23.69 3.12 25.43
C THR A 28 23.03 3.89 24.28
N ALA A 29 22.39 5.01 24.60
CA ALA A 29 21.86 5.91 23.56
C ALA A 29 22.95 6.39 22.59
N GLY A 30 24.16 6.66 23.08
CA GLY A 30 25.31 7.03 22.23
C GLY A 30 25.72 5.91 21.25
N ALA A 31 25.62 4.64 21.67
CA ALA A 31 25.85 3.52 20.76
C ALA A 31 24.75 3.41 19.69
N LEU A 32 23.49 3.66 20.07
CA LEU A 32 22.37 3.66 19.11
C LEU A 32 22.52 4.79 18.07
N TYR A 33 22.93 6.00 18.49
CA TYR A 33 23.16 7.14 17.59
C TYR A 33 24.30 6.90 16.57
N LYS A 34 25.23 5.99 16.82
CA LYS A 34 26.25 5.60 15.82
C LYS A 34 25.65 4.83 14.65
N HIS A 35 24.52 4.13 14.85
CA HIS A 35 23.85 3.33 13.81
C HIS A 35 22.71 4.08 13.15
N PHE A 36 21.97 4.87 13.93
CA PHE A 36 20.82 5.62 13.46
C PHE A 36 20.90 7.07 13.97
N PRO A 37 20.99 8.06 13.07
CA PRO A 37 21.18 9.46 13.47
C PRO A 37 19.96 10.03 14.21
N SER A 38 18.80 9.43 14.06
CA SER A 38 17.55 9.90 14.67
C SER A 38 16.52 8.78 14.84
N LYS A 39 15.48 9.06 15.58
CA LYS A 39 14.29 8.22 15.74
C LYS A 39 13.57 8.00 14.40
N GLU A 40 13.53 9.02 13.58
CA GLU A 40 12.97 9.00 12.22
C GLU A 40 13.71 8.00 11.32
N ALA A 41 15.04 7.97 11.39
CA ALA A 41 15.84 7.03 10.60
C ALA A 41 15.57 5.57 10.99
N ILE A 42 15.31 5.28 12.27
CA ILE A 42 14.91 3.93 12.71
C ILE A 42 13.52 3.59 12.18
N PHE A 43 12.56 4.52 12.29
CA PHE A 43 11.19 4.32 11.82
C PHE A 43 11.20 4.07 10.30
N GLU A 44 11.91 4.89 9.54
CA GLU A 44 12.07 4.74 8.11
C GLU A 44 12.66 3.37 7.73
N ALA A 45 13.73 2.93 8.41
CA ALA A 45 14.33 1.62 8.17
C ALA A 45 13.37 0.45 8.42
N LEU A 46 12.35 0.63 9.28
CA LEU A 46 11.31 -0.37 9.52
C LEU A 46 10.25 -0.39 8.41
N VAL A 47 9.83 0.78 7.91
CA VAL A 47 8.63 0.89 7.06
C VAL A 47 8.96 1.05 5.57
N GLN A 48 10.10 1.64 5.20
CA GLN A 48 10.44 1.89 3.80
C GLN A 48 10.50 0.63 2.93
N PRO A 49 11.06 -0.50 3.38
CA PRO A 49 11.04 -1.74 2.59
C PRO A 49 9.62 -2.24 2.31
N LEU A 50 8.70 -2.04 3.26
CA LEU A 50 7.30 -2.41 3.08
C LEU A 50 6.60 -1.54 2.04
N ILE A 51 6.80 -0.21 2.12
CA ILE A 51 6.24 0.73 1.13
C ILE A 51 6.69 0.34 -0.28
N THR A 52 7.98 0.08 -0.47
CA THR A 52 8.53 -0.34 -1.75
C THR A 52 7.87 -1.64 -2.26
N GLN A 53 7.71 -2.65 -1.40
CA GLN A 53 7.07 -3.91 -1.77
C GLN A 53 5.59 -3.72 -2.13
N THR A 54 4.88 -2.85 -1.40
CA THR A 54 3.47 -2.54 -1.69
C THR A 54 3.31 -1.88 -3.07
N LEU A 55 4.15 -0.90 -3.39
CA LEU A 55 4.11 -0.21 -4.69
C LEU A 55 4.49 -1.15 -5.85
N ASN A 56 5.40 -2.09 -5.65
CA ASN A 56 5.78 -3.07 -6.67
C ASN A 56 4.60 -3.98 -7.06
N ILE A 57 3.74 -4.38 -6.11
CA ILE A 57 2.54 -5.19 -6.42
C ILE A 57 1.63 -4.44 -7.42
N GLY A 58 1.44 -3.14 -7.26
CA GLY A 58 0.67 -2.31 -8.20
C GLY A 58 1.34 -2.19 -9.57
N ALA A 59 2.67 -2.07 -9.60
CA ALA A 59 3.44 -2.01 -10.86
C ALA A 59 3.34 -3.33 -11.64
N ASP A 60 3.53 -4.47 -10.99
CA ASP A 60 3.42 -5.81 -11.60
C ASP A 60 2.02 -6.06 -12.17
N PHE A 61 0.98 -5.62 -11.45
CA PHE A 61 -0.39 -5.67 -11.97
C PHE A 61 -0.55 -4.84 -13.23
N SER A 62 -0.01 -3.62 -13.27
CA SER A 62 -0.14 -2.72 -14.42
C SER A 62 0.49 -3.30 -15.68
N GLU A 63 1.66 -3.95 -15.59
CA GLU A 63 2.31 -4.64 -16.72
C GLU A 63 1.45 -5.80 -17.23
N THR A 64 0.97 -6.65 -16.33
CA THR A 64 0.08 -7.78 -16.66
C THR A 64 -1.21 -7.29 -17.33
N ALA A 65 -1.82 -6.22 -16.81
CA ALA A 65 -3.08 -5.68 -17.31
C ALA A 65 -2.97 -5.18 -18.75
N ILE A 66 -1.85 -4.57 -19.17
CA ILE A 66 -1.64 -4.14 -20.55
C ILE A 66 -1.76 -5.33 -21.53
N GLU A 67 -1.11 -6.45 -21.23
CA GLU A 67 -1.16 -7.63 -22.10
C GLU A 67 -2.56 -8.26 -22.14
N LEU A 68 -3.26 -8.32 -21.01
CA LEU A 68 -4.61 -8.86 -20.94
C LEU A 68 -5.64 -8.01 -21.70
N ILE A 69 -5.47 -6.68 -21.69
CA ILE A 69 -6.33 -5.75 -22.43
C ILE A 69 -6.11 -5.94 -23.93
N LYS A 70 -4.85 -6.02 -24.40
CA LYS A 70 -4.53 -6.31 -25.79
C LYS A 70 -5.18 -7.63 -26.24
N ALA A 71 -5.18 -8.64 -25.40
CA ALA A 71 -5.80 -9.93 -25.66
C ALA A 71 -7.33 -9.91 -25.56
N LYS A 72 -7.97 -8.79 -25.15
CA LYS A 72 -9.42 -8.66 -24.87
C LYS A 72 -9.95 -9.73 -23.94
N ASN A 73 -9.17 -10.15 -22.95
CA ASN A 73 -9.50 -11.23 -22.03
C ASN A 73 -9.97 -10.69 -20.67
N GLY A 74 -11.25 -10.35 -20.57
CA GLY A 74 -11.85 -9.80 -19.35
C GLY A 74 -11.83 -10.75 -18.16
N ALA A 75 -11.98 -12.06 -18.39
CA ALA A 75 -11.93 -13.06 -17.31
C ALA A 75 -10.54 -13.15 -16.71
N ALA A 76 -9.50 -13.19 -17.56
CA ALA A 76 -8.11 -13.17 -17.08
C ALA A 76 -7.74 -11.84 -16.40
N THR A 77 -8.34 -10.72 -16.82
CA THR A 77 -8.15 -9.42 -16.15
C THR A 77 -8.71 -9.46 -14.71
N LYS A 78 -9.90 -10.02 -14.51
CA LYS A 78 -10.47 -10.19 -13.16
C LYS A 78 -9.60 -11.09 -12.29
N GLU A 79 -9.07 -12.17 -12.83
CA GLU A 79 -8.16 -13.07 -12.12
C GLU A 79 -6.84 -12.36 -11.76
N ALA A 80 -6.29 -11.54 -12.64
CA ALA A 80 -5.10 -10.73 -12.34
C ALA A 80 -5.35 -9.75 -11.19
N VAL A 81 -6.52 -9.10 -11.13
CA VAL A 81 -6.94 -8.28 -9.98
C VAL A 81 -6.99 -9.12 -8.72
N ARG A 82 -7.56 -10.32 -8.75
CA ARG A 82 -7.64 -11.22 -7.60
C ARG A 82 -6.25 -11.60 -7.08
N ILE A 83 -5.34 -11.95 -7.98
CA ILE A 83 -3.96 -12.29 -7.62
C ILE A 83 -3.25 -11.10 -6.99
N SER A 84 -3.42 -9.89 -7.53
CA SER A 84 -2.82 -8.68 -6.98
C SER A 84 -3.32 -8.39 -5.56
N ILE A 85 -4.62 -8.51 -5.32
CA ILE A 85 -5.20 -8.39 -3.98
C ILE A 85 -4.64 -9.46 -3.04
N GLN A 86 -4.58 -10.72 -3.48
CA GLN A 86 -4.05 -11.82 -2.68
C GLN A 86 -2.57 -11.60 -2.30
N ASN A 87 -1.75 -11.09 -3.23
CA ASN A 87 -0.36 -10.73 -2.98
C ASN A 87 -0.25 -9.61 -1.94
N LEU A 88 -1.09 -8.57 -2.05
CA LEU A 88 -1.13 -7.47 -1.08
C LEU A 88 -1.51 -7.98 0.31
N TYR A 89 -2.50 -8.87 0.42
CA TYR A 89 -2.91 -9.46 1.70
C TYR A 89 -1.84 -10.39 2.28
N THR A 90 -1.19 -11.19 1.44
CA THR A 90 -0.07 -12.03 1.86
C THR A 90 1.07 -11.19 2.43
N LEU A 91 1.42 -10.11 1.73
CA LEU A 91 2.41 -9.14 2.22
C LEU A 91 1.95 -8.53 3.55
N ALA A 92 0.68 -8.09 3.63
CA ALA A 92 0.14 -7.46 4.82
C ALA A 92 0.24 -8.35 6.04
N TYR A 93 -0.14 -9.62 5.94
CA TYR A 93 -0.11 -10.53 7.09
C TYR A 93 1.29 -11.06 7.41
N SER A 94 2.18 -11.11 6.44
CA SER A 94 3.60 -11.43 6.69
C SER A 94 4.35 -10.28 7.41
N ARG A 95 3.85 -9.04 7.27
CA ARG A 95 4.45 -7.81 7.80
C ARG A 95 3.43 -6.93 8.53
N PHE A 96 2.53 -7.55 9.25
CA PHE A 96 1.38 -6.87 9.85
C PHE A 96 1.77 -5.76 10.84
N ASP A 97 2.80 -5.98 11.64
CA ASP A 97 3.31 -4.99 12.57
C ASP A 97 3.82 -3.72 11.87
N GLU A 98 4.51 -3.86 10.73
CA GLU A 98 4.99 -2.72 9.96
C GLU A 98 3.85 -1.94 9.32
N PHE A 99 2.79 -2.60 8.84
CA PHE A 99 1.58 -1.92 8.39
C PHE A 99 0.87 -1.20 9.55
N LYS A 100 0.82 -1.80 10.75
CA LYS A 100 0.30 -1.11 11.94
C LYS A 100 1.12 0.12 12.30
N LEU A 101 2.45 0.06 12.19
CA LEU A 101 3.30 1.24 12.36
C LEU A 101 2.90 2.35 11.38
N LEU A 102 2.78 2.02 10.08
CA LEU A 102 2.43 2.98 9.04
C LEU A 102 1.04 3.60 9.23
N PHE A 103 0.03 2.79 9.54
CA PHE A 103 -1.35 3.26 9.53
C PHE A 103 -1.84 3.80 10.86
N ASN A 104 -1.27 3.32 11.98
CA ASN A 104 -1.79 3.63 13.31
C ASN A 104 -0.78 4.32 14.24
N ARG A 105 0.51 4.38 13.87
CA ARG A 105 1.59 4.81 14.77
C ARG A 105 2.57 5.81 14.15
N SER A 106 2.27 6.34 12.96
CA SER A 106 3.16 7.22 12.17
C SER A 106 2.97 8.71 12.40
N THR A 107 2.03 9.12 13.26
CA THR A 107 1.80 10.55 13.58
C THR A 107 3.11 11.22 13.99
N GLY A 108 3.36 12.41 13.44
CA GLY A 108 4.60 13.16 13.65
C GLY A 108 5.77 12.70 12.78
N THR A 109 5.56 11.77 11.85
CA THR A 109 6.54 11.40 10.82
C THR A 109 6.15 11.93 9.45
N LYS A 110 7.08 11.85 8.46
CA LYS A 110 6.75 12.08 7.05
C LYS A 110 5.71 11.09 6.47
N TYR A 111 5.38 10.02 7.21
CA TYR A 111 4.45 8.96 6.80
C TYR A 111 3.04 9.12 7.41
N GLU A 112 2.76 10.20 8.13
CA GLU A 112 1.44 10.38 8.80
C GLU A 112 0.26 10.36 7.83
N ASN A 113 0.48 10.78 6.58
CA ASN A 113 -0.51 10.79 5.51
C ASN A 113 -0.38 9.60 4.53
N ILE A 114 0.30 8.54 4.91
CA ILE A 114 0.67 7.42 4.02
C ILE A 114 -0.51 6.80 3.26
N ARG A 115 -1.73 6.80 3.84
CA ARG A 115 -2.93 6.29 3.16
C ARG A 115 -3.26 7.15 1.94
N HIS A 116 -3.20 8.47 2.10
CA HIS A 116 -3.37 9.41 0.99
C HIS A 116 -2.24 9.25 -0.04
N ASP A 117 -1.01 9.08 0.42
CA ASP A 117 0.15 8.92 -0.46
C ASP A 117 0.03 7.64 -1.32
N PHE A 118 -0.48 6.53 -0.78
CA PHE A 118 -0.79 5.34 -1.56
C PHE A 118 -1.86 5.60 -2.62
N VAL A 119 -2.95 6.28 -2.26
CA VAL A 119 -3.99 6.68 -3.23
C VAL A 119 -3.38 7.53 -4.35
N MET A 120 -2.56 8.52 -4.01
CA MET A 120 -1.92 9.39 -5.00
C MET A 120 -0.90 8.65 -5.87
N ALA A 121 -0.17 7.70 -5.30
CA ALA A 121 0.73 6.83 -6.07
C ALA A 121 -0.04 6.02 -7.13
N ASP A 122 -1.20 5.47 -6.78
CA ASP A 122 -2.06 4.74 -7.72
C ASP A 122 -2.66 5.66 -8.78
N VAL A 123 -3.04 6.90 -8.44
CA VAL A 123 -3.48 7.91 -9.42
C VAL A 123 -2.39 8.17 -10.45
N VAL A 124 -1.15 8.39 -10.00
CA VAL A 124 0.00 8.63 -10.89
C VAL A 124 0.29 7.40 -11.75
N ALA A 125 0.29 6.21 -11.17
CA ALA A 125 0.49 4.95 -11.89
C ALA A 125 -0.59 4.71 -12.95
N CYS A 126 -1.86 4.99 -12.62
CA CYS A 126 -2.99 4.86 -13.52
C CYS A 126 -2.89 5.81 -14.72
N LYS A 127 -2.51 7.07 -14.50
CA LYS A 127 -2.31 8.04 -15.59
C LYS A 127 -1.22 7.57 -16.56
N LYS A 128 -0.11 7.06 -16.04
CA LYS A 128 0.95 6.44 -16.86
C LYS A 128 0.41 5.26 -17.65
N PHE A 129 -0.29 4.34 -16.96
CA PHE A 129 -0.93 3.18 -17.56
C PHE A 129 -1.89 3.56 -18.71
N ILE A 130 -2.79 4.54 -18.49
CA ILE A 130 -3.69 5.05 -19.53
C ILE A 130 -2.90 5.58 -20.73
N GLY A 131 -1.80 6.30 -20.49
CA GLY A 131 -0.91 6.77 -21.54
C GLY A 131 -0.28 5.65 -22.35
N ASP A 132 0.13 4.56 -21.68
CA ASP A 132 0.74 3.40 -22.35
C ASP A 132 -0.30 2.60 -23.14
N VAL A 133 -1.50 2.41 -22.60
CA VAL A 133 -2.61 1.75 -23.31
C VAL A 133 -3.02 2.53 -24.57
N LYS A 134 -3.05 3.86 -24.51
CA LYS A 134 -3.32 4.73 -25.68
C LYS A 134 -2.31 4.55 -26.81
N LYS A 135 -1.01 4.36 -26.49
CA LYS A 135 0.04 4.08 -27.51
C LYS A 135 -0.24 2.78 -28.29
N HIS A 136 -1.04 1.88 -27.73
CA HIS A 136 -1.45 0.64 -28.39
C HIS A 136 -2.82 0.76 -29.09
N GLY A 137 -3.30 1.99 -29.34
CA GLY A 137 -4.54 2.25 -30.08
C GLY A 137 -5.83 2.02 -29.28
N ILE A 138 -5.74 1.90 -27.96
CA ILE A 138 -6.90 1.70 -27.09
C ILE A 138 -7.28 3.04 -26.47
N ASN A 139 -8.39 3.62 -26.93
CA ASN A 139 -8.90 4.88 -26.41
C ASN A 139 -9.74 4.64 -25.15
N ILE A 140 -9.32 5.25 -24.05
CA ILE A 140 -10.02 5.27 -22.79
C ILE A 140 -10.55 6.70 -22.59
N ARG A 141 -11.79 6.81 -22.10
CA ARG A 141 -12.37 8.13 -21.81
C ARG A 141 -11.46 8.88 -20.82
N PRO A 142 -11.28 10.19 -20.99
CA PRO A 142 -10.49 10.97 -20.05
C PRO A 142 -11.14 10.98 -18.66
N LEU A 143 -10.33 10.78 -17.62
CA LEU A 143 -10.72 10.93 -16.22
C LEU A 143 -9.87 12.05 -15.61
N THR A 144 -10.51 12.88 -14.79
CA THR A 144 -9.80 13.91 -14.02
C THR A 144 -9.04 13.27 -12.84
N ASP A 145 -8.06 13.98 -12.31
CA ASP A 145 -7.30 13.54 -11.13
C ASP A 145 -8.23 13.31 -9.94
N ASP A 146 -9.25 14.17 -9.74
CA ASP A 146 -10.26 14.02 -8.69
C ASP A 146 -11.08 12.72 -8.86
N GLN A 147 -11.47 12.39 -10.10
CA GLN A 147 -12.21 11.15 -10.38
C GLN A 147 -11.36 9.93 -10.09
N LEU A 148 -10.10 9.92 -10.50
CA LEU A 148 -9.16 8.85 -10.19
C LEU A 148 -8.93 8.74 -8.68
N HIS A 149 -8.74 9.87 -7.99
CA HIS A 149 -8.57 9.91 -6.55
C HIS A 149 -9.77 9.27 -5.83
N LEU A 150 -10.99 9.62 -6.20
CA LEU A 150 -12.21 9.03 -5.61
C LEU A 150 -12.30 7.52 -5.86
N ILE A 151 -11.96 7.07 -7.08
CA ILE A 151 -11.97 5.64 -7.43
C ILE A 151 -10.96 4.89 -6.55
N TYR A 152 -9.71 5.35 -6.48
CA TYR A 152 -8.65 4.67 -5.73
C TYR A 152 -8.85 4.78 -4.22
N SER A 153 -9.36 5.91 -3.71
CA SER A 153 -9.76 6.02 -2.29
C SER A 153 -10.81 4.97 -1.93
N THR A 154 -11.83 4.79 -2.78
CA THR A 154 -12.86 3.77 -2.57
C THR A 154 -12.27 2.35 -2.62
N ALA A 155 -11.40 2.07 -3.59
CA ALA A 155 -10.82 0.76 -3.79
C ALA A 155 -9.86 0.33 -2.66
N LEU A 156 -9.06 1.28 -2.13
CA LEU A 156 -8.04 0.99 -1.09
C LEU A 156 -8.58 1.07 0.34
N THR A 157 -9.68 1.79 0.59
CA THR A 157 -10.24 1.94 1.94
C THR A 157 -10.47 0.59 2.64
N PRO A 158 -11.05 -0.45 2.03
CA PRO A 158 -11.24 -1.73 2.70
C PRO A 158 -9.94 -2.36 3.19
N PHE A 159 -8.84 -2.23 2.44
CA PHE A 159 -7.53 -2.70 2.86
C PHE A 159 -7.03 -1.93 4.10
N PHE A 160 -7.16 -0.60 4.10
CA PHE A 160 -6.78 0.22 5.24
C PHE A 160 -7.57 -0.13 6.50
N GLU A 161 -8.88 -0.36 6.38
CA GLU A 161 -9.77 -0.74 7.48
C GLU A 161 -9.39 -2.10 8.09
N ILE A 162 -9.04 -3.08 7.27
CA ILE A 162 -8.62 -4.40 7.74
C ILE A 162 -7.38 -4.30 8.63
N ILE A 163 -6.40 -3.50 8.24
CA ILE A 163 -5.17 -3.29 9.02
C ILE A 163 -5.46 -2.44 10.26
N THR A 164 -6.23 -1.36 10.11
CA THR A 164 -6.54 -0.43 11.22
C THR A 164 -7.28 -1.12 12.33
N HIS A 165 -8.24 -1.96 12.00
CA HIS A 165 -9.05 -2.72 12.94
C HIS A 165 -8.48 -4.09 13.29
N GLU A 166 -7.25 -4.38 12.85
CA GLU A 166 -6.51 -5.59 13.18
C GLU A 166 -7.33 -6.88 12.92
N TYR A 167 -7.98 -6.98 11.74
CA TYR A 167 -8.77 -8.17 11.43
C TYR A 167 -7.87 -9.42 11.38
N PRO A 168 -8.28 -10.52 12.03
CA PRO A 168 -7.57 -11.79 11.92
C PRO A 168 -7.47 -12.26 10.46
N GLN A 169 -6.33 -12.83 10.07
CA GLN A 169 -6.06 -13.26 8.70
C GLN A 169 -7.21 -14.11 8.10
N LYS A 170 -7.70 -15.11 8.84
CA LYS A 170 -8.83 -15.96 8.40
C LYS A 170 -10.12 -15.19 8.12
N LYS A 171 -10.32 -14.03 8.80
CA LYS A 171 -11.48 -13.16 8.54
C LYS A 171 -11.24 -12.33 7.28
N ALA A 172 -10.04 -11.80 7.09
CA ALA A 172 -9.68 -11.00 5.93
C ALA A 172 -9.71 -11.83 4.63
N GLU A 173 -9.22 -13.07 4.67
CA GLU A 173 -9.26 -13.99 3.53
C GLU A 173 -10.68 -14.18 2.95
N LYS A 174 -11.71 -14.14 3.80
CA LYS A 174 -13.11 -14.23 3.37
C LYS A 174 -13.60 -13.02 2.59
N PHE A 175 -12.89 -11.91 2.62
CA PHE A 175 -13.23 -10.70 1.90
C PHE A 175 -12.52 -10.56 0.56
N ILE A 176 -11.55 -11.45 0.24
CA ILE A 176 -10.75 -11.34 -0.99
C ILE A 176 -11.64 -11.32 -2.23
N ASP A 177 -12.62 -12.20 -2.32
CA ASP A 177 -13.53 -12.24 -3.47
C ASP A 177 -14.37 -10.97 -3.57
N LEU A 178 -14.94 -10.50 -2.44
CA LEU A 178 -15.69 -9.23 -2.39
C LEU A 178 -14.82 -8.05 -2.82
N LEU A 179 -13.59 -7.97 -2.32
CA LEU A 179 -12.65 -6.91 -2.66
C LEU A 179 -12.19 -7.00 -4.12
N THR A 180 -12.05 -8.21 -4.64
CA THR A 180 -11.79 -8.44 -6.06
C THR A 180 -12.92 -7.85 -6.92
N ASP A 181 -14.18 -8.11 -6.56
CA ASP A 181 -15.33 -7.58 -7.29
C ASP A 181 -15.39 -6.06 -7.27
N ILE A 182 -15.13 -5.44 -6.10
CA ILE A 182 -15.09 -3.98 -5.95
C ILE A 182 -13.96 -3.38 -6.79
N MET A 183 -12.74 -3.90 -6.68
CA MET A 183 -11.60 -3.38 -7.42
C MET A 183 -11.71 -3.61 -8.92
N TYR A 184 -12.23 -4.77 -9.33
CA TYR A 184 -12.49 -5.05 -10.74
C TYR A 184 -13.55 -4.11 -11.31
N PHE A 185 -14.62 -3.83 -10.56
CA PHE A 185 -15.62 -2.84 -10.95
C PHE A 185 -15.00 -1.43 -11.12
N CYS A 186 -14.19 -0.98 -10.15
CA CYS A 186 -13.46 0.28 -10.24
C CYS A 186 -12.56 0.31 -11.48
N TRP A 187 -11.81 -0.76 -11.71
CA TRP A 187 -10.96 -0.93 -12.89
C TRP A 187 -11.75 -0.84 -14.20
N MET A 188 -12.89 -1.52 -14.30
CA MET A 188 -13.75 -1.46 -15.49
C MET A 188 -14.32 -0.05 -15.73
N LYS A 189 -14.49 0.76 -14.68
CA LYS A 189 -14.88 2.18 -14.83
C LYS A 189 -13.76 3.03 -15.41
N ILE A 190 -12.52 2.77 -15.04
CA ILE A 190 -11.34 3.43 -15.63
C ILE A 190 -11.21 3.06 -17.10
N MET A 191 -11.42 1.78 -17.44
CA MET A 191 -11.22 1.22 -18.78
C MET A 191 -12.37 1.45 -19.76
N GLN A 192 -13.39 2.25 -19.40
CA GLN A 192 -14.49 2.57 -20.33
C GLN A 192 -13.95 3.27 -21.58
N PRO A 193 -14.35 2.82 -22.79
CA PRO A 193 -13.94 3.49 -24.02
C PRO A 193 -14.52 4.91 -24.10
N GLU A 194 -13.77 5.76 -24.79
CA GLU A 194 -14.31 7.08 -25.19
C GLU A 194 -15.49 6.84 -26.15
N LYS A 195 -16.63 7.49 -25.91
CA LYS A 195 -17.84 7.40 -26.75
C LYS A 195 -17.68 8.23 -28.01
#